data_db88e49d9f953c763dd1d6e59246a8cc
#
_entry.id   db88e49d9f953c763dd1d6e59246a8cc
#
_cell.length_a   1.000
_cell.length_b   1.000
_cell.length_c   1.000
_cell.angle_alpha   90.00
_cell.angle_beta   90.00
_cell.angle_gamma   90.00
#
_symmetry.space_group_name_H-M   'P 1'
#
loop_
_entity.id
_entity.type
_entity.pdbx_description
1 polymer ?
#
loop_
_entity_poly.entity_id
_entity_poly.type
_entity_poly.pdbx_seq_one_letter_code
_entity_poly.pdbx_strand_id
1 'polypeptide(L)'
;MTYQHLHFDIDGRLATVRLARPEARNALSQALMLELLAVARELADRSDIDVVLLTGDERCFSAGADLRDASRWADEGLSLTERREVASLGYRLCSAWEALPQISIVAIEGYAVGGGLALSLACDWRVLADDAFVSLPEIALGIPLTWGAIPRLVSLVGPARAKRLTILCERVPAAQALVIGLVDYVAPPGQALRKAREVAQQTLALPATAVRMSKETVNAVATALHHASSHMGHDQIALAAASAESRAAREAALKLRG
;
A
#
# COMPACT_ATOMS: atom_id res chain seq x y z
N MET A 1 -8.82 16.66 12.21
CA MET A 1 -8.53 17.27 10.88
C MET A 1 -9.63 16.83 9.90
N THR A 2 -10.01 17.65 8.93
CA THR A 2 -10.97 17.25 7.89
C THR A 2 -10.16 16.81 6.67
N TYR A 3 -10.32 15.56 6.25
CA TYR A 3 -9.69 15.01 5.06
C TYR A 3 -10.61 15.15 3.85
N GLN A 4 -10.06 15.32 2.65
CA GLN A 4 -10.83 15.50 1.42
C GLN A 4 -10.92 14.20 0.59
N HIS A 5 -9.91 13.34 0.70
CA HIS A 5 -9.73 12.17 -0.14
C HIS A 5 -9.84 10.84 0.63
N LEU A 6 -10.13 10.92 1.92
CA LEU A 6 -10.40 9.76 2.76
C LEU A 6 -11.41 10.11 3.87
N HIS A 7 -12.04 9.08 4.41
CA HIS A 7 -12.79 9.16 5.66
C HIS A 7 -11.99 8.50 6.77
N PHE A 8 -11.96 9.13 7.94
CA PHE A 8 -11.28 8.65 9.11
C PHE A 8 -12.24 8.68 10.29
N ASP A 9 -12.61 7.49 10.78
CA ASP A 9 -13.55 7.27 11.85
C ASP A 9 -12.91 6.47 12.99
N ILE A 10 -13.30 6.77 14.23
CA ILE A 10 -12.84 6.07 15.43
C ILE A 10 -14.06 5.58 16.20
N ASP A 11 -14.07 4.29 16.50
CA ASP A 11 -15.07 3.62 17.34
C ASP A 11 -14.36 2.88 18.48
N GLY A 12 -14.36 3.48 19.65
CA GLY A 12 -13.61 2.99 20.79
C GLY A 12 -12.11 2.85 20.50
N ARG A 13 -11.58 1.63 20.55
CA ARG A 13 -10.17 1.31 20.30
C ARG A 13 -9.86 0.94 18.83
N LEU A 14 -10.85 1.09 17.93
CA LEU A 14 -10.76 0.76 16.51
C LEU A 14 -10.82 2.03 15.67
N ALA A 15 -9.80 2.27 14.85
CA ALA A 15 -9.83 3.29 13.80
C ALA A 15 -10.16 2.65 12.44
N THR A 16 -10.88 3.37 11.59
CA THR A 16 -11.16 2.96 10.21
C THR A 16 -10.79 4.09 9.27
N VAL A 17 -9.92 3.80 8.31
CA VAL A 17 -9.50 4.70 7.24
C VAL A 17 -10.04 4.15 5.93
N ARG A 18 -10.90 4.92 5.26
CA ARG A 18 -11.50 4.55 3.98
C ARG A 18 -11.05 5.52 2.91
N LEU A 19 -10.46 5.02 1.84
CA LEU A 19 -10.15 5.82 0.65
C LEU A 19 -11.45 6.33 0.01
N ALA A 20 -11.50 7.60 -0.41
CA ALA A 20 -12.71 8.26 -0.87
C ALA A 20 -12.48 9.03 -2.19
N ARG A 21 -11.88 8.37 -3.18
CA ARG A 21 -11.72 8.85 -4.56
C ARG A 21 -12.28 7.84 -5.57
N PRO A 22 -13.57 7.47 -5.48
CA PRO A 22 -14.16 6.41 -6.31
C PRO A 22 -14.13 6.74 -7.81
N GLU A 23 -14.20 8.01 -8.19
CA GLU A 23 -14.11 8.50 -9.57
C GLU A 23 -12.74 8.21 -10.21
N ALA A 24 -11.69 8.22 -9.39
CA ALA A 24 -10.33 7.87 -9.78
C ALA A 24 -9.94 6.43 -9.40
N ARG A 25 -10.91 5.58 -9.02
CA ARG A 25 -10.65 4.20 -8.56
C ARG A 25 -9.66 4.17 -7.40
N ASN A 26 -9.79 5.11 -6.49
CA ASN A 26 -8.92 5.30 -5.34
C ASN A 26 -7.41 5.35 -5.71
N ALA A 27 -7.08 5.94 -6.87
CA ALA A 27 -5.69 6.14 -7.27
C ALA A 27 -5.00 7.08 -6.27
N LEU A 28 -3.78 6.71 -5.90
CA LEU A 28 -2.96 7.39 -4.90
C LEU A 28 -2.31 8.63 -5.51
N SER A 29 -3.05 9.75 -5.50
CA SER A 29 -2.54 11.08 -5.81
C SER A 29 -1.61 11.58 -4.71
N GLN A 30 -0.83 12.62 -4.98
CA GLN A 30 0.01 13.26 -3.97
C GLN A 30 -0.82 13.73 -2.77
N ALA A 31 -1.99 14.33 -3.01
CA ALA A 31 -2.89 14.79 -1.96
C ALA A 31 -3.37 13.64 -1.06
N LEU A 32 -3.90 12.56 -1.65
CA LEU A 32 -4.34 11.38 -0.88
C LEU A 32 -3.16 10.74 -0.10
N MET A 33 -1.98 10.66 -0.71
CA MET A 33 -0.80 10.10 0.00
C MET A 33 -0.38 10.97 1.19
N LEU A 34 -0.47 12.30 1.08
CA LEU A 34 -0.18 13.21 2.19
C LEU A 34 -1.22 13.08 3.31
N GLU A 35 -2.51 12.92 2.97
CA GLU A 35 -3.55 12.67 3.96
C GLU A 35 -3.35 11.33 4.68
N LEU A 36 -3.05 10.25 3.95
CA LEU A 36 -2.75 8.94 4.53
C LEU A 36 -1.51 8.98 5.44
N LEU A 37 -0.50 9.75 5.06
CA LEU A 37 0.70 9.96 5.89
C LEU A 37 0.38 10.78 7.14
N ALA A 38 -0.51 11.78 7.05
CA ALA A 38 -0.97 12.56 8.19
C ALA A 38 -1.75 11.68 9.18
N VAL A 39 -2.66 10.82 8.69
CA VAL A 39 -3.39 9.84 9.51
C VAL A 39 -2.42 8.88 10.20
N ALA A 40 -1.43 8.33 9.50
CA ALA A 40 -0.45 7.44 10.11
C ALA A 40 0.34 8.13 11.23
N ARG A 41 0.70 9.39 11.07
CA ARG A 41 1.38 10.19 12.12
C ARG A 41 0.47 10.47 13.31
N GLU A 42 -0.79 10.82 13.05
CA GLU A 42 -1.79 11.02 14.12
C GLU A 42 -1.97 9.73 14.93
N LEU A 43 -2.14 8.60 14.25
CA LEU A 43 -2.31 7.29 14.88
C LEU A 43 -1.09 6.83 15.68
N ALA A 44 0.12 7.16 15.24
CA ALA A 44 1.36 6.76 15.92
C ALA A 44 1.41 7.26 17.37
N ASP A 45 0.81 8.43 17.65
CA ASP A 45 0.76 9.05 18.99
C ASP A 45 -0.50 8.64 19.80
N ARG A 46 -1.40 7.80 19.22
CA ARG A 46 -2.67 7.40 19.84
C ARG A 46 -2.52 6.08 20.61
N SER A 47 -2.31 6.19 21.93
CA SER A 47 -2.25 5.02 22.81
C SER A 47 -3.62 4.39 23.10
N ASP A 48 -4.70 5.11 22.85
CA ASP A 48 -6.09 4.69 23.03
C ASP A 48 -6.66 3.90 21.84
N ILE A 49 -5.95 3.84 20.70
CA ILE A 49 -6.31 3.04 19.52
C ILE A 49 -5.40 1.81 19.45
N ASP A 50 -5.95 0.63 19.26
CA ASP A 50 -5.18 -0.63 19.19
C ASP A 50 -5.22 -1.31 17.82
N VAL A 51 -6.26 -1.07 17.03
CA VAL A 51 -6.39 -1.63 15.69
C VAL A 51 -6.79 -0.55 14.70
N VAL A 52 -6.20 -0.60 13.51
CA VAL A 52 -6.52 0.28 12.38
C VAL A 52 -6.97 -0.56 11.19
N LEU A 53 -8.14 -0.27 10.66
CA LEU A 53 -8.61 -0.81 9.39
C LEU A 53 -8.34 0.18 8.28
N LEU A 54 -7.81 -0.32 7.15
CA LEU A 54 -7.65 0.44 5.92
C LEU A 54 -8.48 -0.21 4.83
N THR A 55 -9.31 0.54 4.10
CA THR A 55 -10.15 -0.01 3.05
C THR A 55 -10.38 0.99 1.90
N GLY A 56 -10.81 0.50 0.76
CA GLY A 56 -11.30 1.28 -0.36
C GLY A 56 -12.82 1.38 -0.38
N ASP A 57 -13.38 1.37 -1.59
CA ASP A 57 -14.81 1.24 -1.83
C ASP A 57 -15.20 -0.20 -2.23
N GLU A 58 -16.48 -0.41 -2.55
CA GLU A 58 -17.01 -1.73 -2.93
C GLU A 58 -16.47 -2.25 -4.26
N ARG A 59 -15.92 -1.38 -5.12
CA ARG A 59 -15.39 -1.74 -6.45
C ARG A 59 -13.91 -2.03 -6.43
N CYS A 60 -13.16 -1.35 -5.58
CA CYS A 60 -11.72 -1.58 -5.48
C CYS A 60 -11.11 -0.96 -4.22
N PHE A 61 -10.02 -1.53 -3.78
CA PHE A 61 -9.17 -0.87 -2.80
C PHE A 61 -8.44 0.32 -3.44
N SER A 62 -7.60 0.09 -4.45
CA SER A 62 -6.87 1.15 -5.14
C SER A 62 -6.29 0.69 -6.49
N ALA A 63 -6.38 1.55 -7.50
CA ALA A 63 -5.75 1.37 -8.81
C ALA A 63 -4.23 1.68 -8.82
N GLY A 64 -3.64 2.02 -7.66
CA GLY A 64 -2.22 2.33 -7.53
C GLY A 64 -1.90 3.81 -7.67
N ALA A 65 -0.67 4.12 -8.03
CA ALA A 65 -0.23 5.50 -8.21
C ALA A 65 -1.07 6.24 -9.25
N ASP A 66 -1.48 7.47 -8.94
CA ASP A 66 -2.25 8.29 -9.87
C ASP A 66 -1.32 8.80 -10.99
N LEU A 67 -1.44 8.18 -12.17
CA LEU A 67 -0.62 8.51 -13.34
C LEU A 67 -1.06 9.83 -14.03
N ARG A 68 -2.23 10.36 -13.66
CA ARG A 68 -2.76 11.63 -14.18
C ARG A 68 -2.47 12.81 -13.24
N ASP A 69 -1.93 12.57 -12.07
CA ASP A 69 -1.58 13.61 -11.10
C ASP A 69 -0.32 14.37 -11.56
N ALA A 70 -0.54 15.52 -12.19
CA ALA A 70 0.55 16.36 -12.71
C ALA A 70 1.54 16.78 -11.62
N SER A 71 1.10 17.00 -10.38
CA SER A 71 1.96 17.42 -9.27
C SER A 71 3.05 16.38 -8.94
N ARG A 72 2.80 15.13 -9.30
CA ARG A 72 3.70 14.01 -9.06
C ARG A 72 4.67 13.73 -10.21
N TRP A 73 4.27 14.07 -11.45
CA TRP A 73 5.01 13.71 -12.66
C TRP A 73 5.60 14.93 -13.38
N ALA A 74 5.25 16.15 -12.95
CA ALA A 74 5.78 17.37 -13.53
C ALA A 74 7.26 17.53 -13.12
N ASP A 75 8.13 17.53 -14.13
CA ASP A 75 9.57 17.77 -13.94
C ASP A 75 9.95 19.24 -14.09
N GLU A 76 9.06 20.07 -14.66
CA GLU A 76 9.35 21.45 -15.00
C GLU A 76 9.38 22.35 -13.76
N GLY A 77 10.51 22.99 -13.52
CA GLY A 77 10.68 24.01 -12.48
C GLY A 77 11.11 23.48 -11.10
N LEU A 78 11.11 22.17 -10.85
CA LEU A 78 11.56 21.60 -9.58
C LEU A 78 13.08 21.36 -9.57
N SER A 79 13.74 21.73 -8.48
CA SER A 79 15.12 21.32 -8.21
C SER A 79 15.23 19.80 -8.06
N LEU A 80 16.43 19.25 -8.20
CA LEU A 80 16.64 17.81 -8.01
C LEU A 80 16.23 17.34 -6.60
N THR A 81 16.45 18.15 -5.58
CA THR A 81 16.04 17.86 -4.20
C THR A 81 14.52 17.76 -4.08
N GLU A 82 13.77 18.71 -4.63
CA GLU A 82 12.31 18.69 -4.62
C GLU A 82 11.72 17.47 -5.37
N ARG A 83 12.29 17.14 -6.55
CA ARG A 83 11.90 15.93 -7.28
C ARG A 83 12.13 14.66 -6.46
N ARG A 84 13.26 14.60 -5.76
CA ARG A 84 13.60 13.49 -4.89
C ARG A 84 12.63 13.35 -3.70
N GLU A 85 12.21 14.48 -3.12
CA GLU A 85 11.19 14.47 -2.06
C GLU A 85 9.84 13.97 -2.54
N VAL A 86 9.36 14.46 -3.69
CA VAL A 86 8.12 13.98 -4.32
C VAL A 86 8.20 12.48 -4.60
N ALA A 87 9.28 12.01 -5.18
CA ALA A 87 9.48 10.59 -5.50
C ALA A 87 9.55 9.71 -4.23
N SER A 88 10.03 10.26 -3.09
CA SER A 88 10.13 9.55 -1.81
C SER A 88 8.80 9.38 -1.08
N LEU A 89 7.76 10.12 -1.45
CA LEU A 89 6.50 10.19 -0.70
C LEU A 89 5.85 8.82 -0.50
N GLY A 90 5.80 7.98 -1.55
CA GLY A 90 5.24 6.64 -1.45
C GLY A 90 6.02 5.73 -0.48
N TYR A 91 7.35 5.83 -0.46
CA TYR A 91 8.18 5.11 0.51
C TYR A 91 7.92 5.60 1.94
N ARG A 92 7.86 6.91 2.15
CA ARG A 92 7.56 7.51 3.47
C ARG A 92 6.17 7.11 3.97
N LEU A 93 5.18 7.09 3.09
CA LEU A 93 3.84 6.61 3.38
C LEU A 93 3.84 5.15 3.86
N CYS A 94 4.38 4.24 3.04
CA CYS A 94 4.39 2.82 3.38
C CYS A 94 5.21 2.56 4.67
N SER A 95 6.33 3.25 4.87
CA SER A 95 7.13 3.12 6.09
C SER A 95 6.39 3.62 7.33
N ALA A 96 5.61 4.69 7.22
CA ALA A 96 4.80 5.20 8.33
C ALA A 96 3.68 4.22 8.72
N TRP A 97 3.03 3.57 7.73
CA TRP A 97 2.01 2.55 7.99
C TRP A 97 2.60 1.27 8.60
N GLU A 98 3.76 0.81 8.13
CA GLU A 98 4.49 -0.35 8.69
C GLU A 98 4.90 -0.11 10.15
N ALA A 99 5.29 1.12 10.48
CA ALA A 99 5.76 1.52 11.80
C ALA A 99 4.64 1.80 12.81
N LEU A 100 3.36 1.73 12.43
CA LEU A 100 2.25 1.94 13.36
C LEU A 100 2.34 0.99 14.56
N PRO A 101 2.18 1.47 15.80
CA PRO A 101 2.15 0.60 16.97
C PRO A 101 0.87 -0.24 17.07
N GLN A 102 -0.21 0.20 16.42
CA GLN A 102 -1.47 -0.53 16.30
C GLN A 102 -1.34 -1.68 15.31
N ILE A 103 -2.16 -2.74 15.47
CA ILE A 103 -2.33 -3.73 14.40
C ILE A 103 -3.10 -3.08 13.25
N SER A 104 -2.53 -3.14 12.06
CA SER A 104 -3.11 -2.60 10.82
C SER A 104 -3.64 -3.73 9.93
N ILE A 105 -4.91 -3.66 9.54
CA ILE A 105 -5.57 -4.66 8.70
C ILE A 105 -6.14 -3.96 7.47
N VAL A 106 -5.73 -4.40 6.28
CA VAL A 106 -6.31 -3.87 5.05
C VAL A 106 -7.40 -4.81 4.52
N ALA A 107 -8.56 -4.23 4.17
CA ALA A 107 -9.67 -4.92 3.52
C ALA A 107 -9.74 -4.50 2.04
N ILE A 108 -9.66 -5.48 1.15
CA ILE A 108 -9.52 -5.28 -0.30
C ILE A 108 -10.72 -5.91 -1.00
N GLU A 109 -11.58 -5.08 -1.56
CA GLU A 109 -12.57 -5.47 -2.56
C GLU A 109 -12.01 -5.24 -3.97
N GLY A 110 -12.48 -6.00 -4.95
CA GLY A 110 -12.17 -5.90 -6.37
C GLY A 110 -10.68 -6.03 -6.69
N TYR A 111 -9.86 -5.04 -6.34
CA TYR A 111 -8.42 -5.14 -6.61
C TYR A 111 -7.55 -4.16 -5.79
N ALA A 112 -6.28 -4.55 -5.62
CA ALA A 112 -5.18 -3.67 -5.21
C ALA A 112 -4.04 -3.78 -6.22
N VAL A 113 -3.72 -2.69 -6.90
CA VAL A 113 -2.77 -2.68 -8.03
C VAL A 113 -1.62 -1.71 -7.74
N GLY A 114 -0.40 -2.09 -8.08
CA GLY A 114 0.78 -1.24 -8.01
C GLY A 114 0.99 -0.62 -6.62
N GLY A 115 1.03 0.71 -6.55
CA GLY A 115 1.14 1.43 -5.28
C GLY A 115 0.05 1.08 -4.26
N GLY A 116 -1.16 0.66 -4.70
CA GLY A 116 -2.22 0.17 -3.82
C GLY A 116 -1.82 -1.14 -3.14
N LEU A 117 -1.25 -2.09 -3.89
CA LEU A 117 -0.69 -3.30 -3.31
C LEU A 117 0.52 -2.97 -2.42
N ALA A 118 1.41 -2.06 -2.85
CA ALA A 118 2.57 -1.64 -2.05
C ALA A 118 2.16 -1.08 -0.67
N LEU A 119 1.09 -0.28 -0.60
CA LEU A 119 0.52 0.20 0.65
C LEU A 119 -0.09 -0.94 1.49
N SER A 120 -0.79 -1.88 0.84
CA SER A 120 -1.36 -3.03 1.55
C SER A 120 -0.30 -3.98 2.12
N LEU A 121 0.87 -4.09 1.47
CA LEU A 121 2.03 -4.84 1.98
C LEU A 121 2.67 -4.20 3.23
N ALA A 122 2.42 -2.92 3.46
CA ALA A 122 2.87 -2.21 4.66
C ALA A 122 1.94 -2.38 5.87
N CYS A 123 0.74 -2.96 5.67
CA CYS A 123 -0.14 -3.35 6.76
C CYS A 123 0.25 -4.74 7.31
N ASP A 124 -0.15 -5.03 8.55
CA ASP A 124 0.16 -6.32 9.18
C ASP A 124 -0.58 -7.46 8.50
N TRP A 125 -1.90 -7.32 8.29
CA TRP A 125 -2.73 -8.34 7.67
C TRP A 125 -3.58 -7.80 6.51
N ARG A 126 -3.84 -8.68 5.54
CA ARG A 126 -4.59 -8.43 4.30
C ARG A 126 -5.78 -9.38 4.22
N VAL A 127 -6.97 -8.81 4.07
CA VAL A 127 -8.20 -9.53 3.76
C VAL A 127 -8.57 -9.21 2.31
N LEU A 128 -8.65 -10.21 1.46
CA LEU A 128 -8.98 -10.06 0.03
C LEU A 128 -10.34 -10.70 -0.24
N ALA A 129 -11.22 -10.02 -0.98
CA ALA A 129 -12.45 -10.62 -1.46
C ALA A 129 -12.15 -11.76 -2.46
N ASP A 130 -12.97 -12.81 -2.47
CA ASP A 130 -12.70 -14.04 -3.26
C ASP A 130 -12.70 -13.80 -4.78
N ASP A 131 -13.48 -12.83 -5.24
CA ASP A 131 -13.51 -12.39 -6.65
C ASP A 131 -12.48 -11.30 -6.97
N ALA A 132 -11.68 -10.88 -6.00
CA ALA A 132 -10.69 -9.83 -6.15
C ALA A 132 -9.32 -10.37 -6.60
N PHE A 133 -8.47 -9.47 -7.07
CA PHE A 133 -7.09 -9.77 -7.44
C PHE A 133 -6.12 -8.68 -6.97
N VAL A 134 -4.83 -9.05 -6.93
CA VAL A 134 -3.73 -8.10 -6.71
C VAL A 134 -2.71 -8.19 -7.85
N SER A 135 -2.00 -7.10 -8.16
CA SER A 135 -0.94 -7.11 -9.17
C SER A 135 0.06 -5.97 -9.02
N LEU A 136 1.26 -6.15 -9.59
CA LEU A 136 2.35 -5.17 -9.63
C LEU A 136 2.74 -4.91 -11.09
N PRO A 137 2.05 -4.01 -11.81
CA PRO A 137 2.28 -3.79 -13.24
C PRO A 137 3.38 -2.77 -13.55
N GLU A 138 4.19 -2.36 -12.58
CA GLU A 138 5.16 -1.28 -12.70
C GLU A 138 6.15 -1.50 -13.83
N ILE A 139 6.69 -2.72 -13.97
CA ILE A 139 7.66 -3.05 -15.03
C ILE A 139 7.05 -2.88 -16.44
N ALA A 140 5.79 -3.29 -16.63
CA ALA A 140 5.07 -3.08 -17.89
C ALA A 140 4.82 -1.59 -18.20
N LEU A 141 4.90 -0.71 -17.19
CA LEU A 141 4.82 0.73 -17.33
C LEU A 141 6.19 1.41 -17.47
N GLY A 142 7.28 0.64 -17.56
CA GLY A 142 8.64 1.16 -17.56
C GLY A 142 9.06 1.81 -16.24
N ILE A 143 8.46 1.43 -15.12
CA ILE A 143 8.70 1.99 -13.79
C ILE A 143 9.24 0.87 -12.89
N PRO A 144 10.37 1.05 -12.19
CA PRO A 144 10.80 0.07 -11.20
C PRO A 144 9.83 0.06 -10.01
N LEU A 145 9.60 -1.12 -9.41
CA LEU A 145 8.80 -1.23 -8.19
C LEU A 145 9.58 -0.62 -7.03
N THR A 146 9.00 0.39 -6.40
CA THR A 146 9.60 1.15 -5.31
C THR A 146 8.72 1.12 -4.05
N TRP A 147 8.67 2.19 -3.27
CA TRP A 147 7.89 2.34 -2.03
C TRP A 147 8.24 1.32 -0.94
N GLY A 148 9.42 0.69 -1.02
CA GLY A 148 9.82 -0.38 -0.11
C GLY A 148 8.99 -1.67 -0.29
N ALA A 149 8.30 -1.83 -1.42
CA ALA A 149 7.45 -3.00 -1.66
C ALA A 149 8.24 -4.30 -1.86
N ILE A 150 9.42 -4.23 -2.50
CA ILE A 150 10.24 -5.42 -2.79
C ILE A 150 10.63 -6.18 -1.51
N PRO A 151 11.25 -5.57 -0.48
CA PRO A 151 11.64 -6.34 0.70
C PRO A 151 10.44 -6.91 1.45
N ARG A 152 9.31 -6.17 1.55
CA ARG A 152 8.05 -6.66 2.14
C ARG A 152 7.51 -7.87 1.38
N LEU A 153 7.49 -7.78 0.05
CA LEU A 153 7.05 -8.88 -0.81
C LEU A 153 7.94 -10.11 -0.66
N VAL A 154 9.27 -9.92 -0.61
CA VAL A 154 10.24 -11.01 -0.40
C VAL A 154 10.03 -11.68 0.96
N SER A 155 9.75 -10.90 2.01
CA SER A 155 9.47 -11.43 3.35
C SER A 155 8.19 -12.27 3.39
N LEU A 156 7.15 -11.90 2.62
CA LEU A 156 5.88 -12.63 2.58
C LEU A 156 5.90 -13.88 1.72
N VAL A 157 6.43 -13.79 0.48
CA VAL A 157 6.27 -14.86 -0.50
C VAL A 157 7.57 -15.51 -0.93
N GLY A 158 8.70 -15.03 -0.42
CA GLY A 158 10.04 -15.47 -0.81
C GLY A 158 10.53 -14.89 -2.15
N PRO A 159 11.85 -14.93 -2.42
CA PRO A 159 12.46 -14.19 -3.52
C PRO A 159 12.05 -14.69 -4.92
N ALA A 160 11.80 -15.97 -5.10
CA ALA A 160 11.42 -16.51 -6.39
C ALA A 160 10.03 -16.03 -6.83
N ARG A 161 9.04 -16.09 -5.92
CA ARG A 161 7.69 -15.59 -6.18
C ARG A 161 7.66 -14.07 -6.31
N ALA A 162 8.41 -13.35 -5.48
CA ALA A 162 8.55 -11.91 -5.57
C ALA A 162 9.04 -11.47 -6.96
N LYS A 163 10.08 -12.11 -7.51
CA LYS A 163 10.56 -11.86 -8.88
C LYS A 163 9.46 -12.12 -9.93
N ARG A 164 8.75 -13.25 -9.83
CA ARG A 164 7.70 -13.60 -10.77
C ARG A 164 6.57 -12.56 -10.76
N LEU A 165 6.06 -12.21 -9.60
CA LEU A 165 4.99 -11.23 -9.44
C LEU A 165 5.38 -9.84 -9.96
N THR A 166 6.62 -9.42 -9.68
CA THR A 166 7.11 -8.10 -10.07
C THR A 166 7.45 -8.04 -11.55
N ILE A 167 8.19 -9.04 -12.10
CA ILE A 167 8.74 -8.98 -13.45
C ILE A 167 7.69 -9.36 -14.50
N LEU A 168 6.85 -10.36 -14.21
CA LEU A 168 5.82 -10.81 -15.14
C LEU A 168 4.51 -10.03 -15.03
N CYS A 169 4.39 -9.14 -14.04
CA CYS A 169 3.21 -8.31 -13.81
C CYS A 169 1.90 -9.12 -13.70
N GLU A 170 1.97 -10.32 -13.15
CA GLU A 170 0.84 -11.25 -13.08
C GLU A 170 -0.30 -10.67 -12.20
N ARG A 171 -1.53 -10.95 -12.62
CA ARG A 171 -2.70 -10.80 -11.73
C ARG A 171 -2.80 -12.05 -10.87
N VAL A 172 -2.85 -11.86 -9.55
CA VAL A 172 -2.93 -12.94 -8.58
C VAL A 172 -4.33 -12.94 -7.98
N PRO A 173 -5.18 -13.92 -8.31
CA PRO A 173 -6.52 -14.05 -7.71
C PRO A 173 -6.43 -14.45 -6.24
N ALA A 174 -7.51 -14.23 -5.49
CA ALA A 174 -7.56 -14.39 -4.04
C ALA A 174 -7.10 -15.77 -3.55
N ALA A 175 -7.60 -16.84 -4.17
CA ALA A 175 -7.22 -18.21 -3.79
C ALA A 175 -5.72 -18.46 -3.92
N GLN A 176 -5.09 -17.98 -5.00
CA GLN A 176 -3.64 -18.09 -5.20
C GLN A 176 -2.88 -17.20 -4.22
N ALA A 177 -3.36 -15.97 -3.98
CA ALA A 177 -2.74 -15.03 -3.05
C ALA A 177 -2.68 -15.60 -1.62
N LEU A 178 -3.74 -16.28 -1.18
CA LEU A 178 -3.79 -16.97 0.11
C LEU A 178 -2.78 -18.12 0.17
N VAL A 179 -2.76 -19.00 -0.85
CA VAL A 179 -1.86 -20.17 -0.89
C VAL A 179 -0.37 -19.77 -0.86
N ILE A 180 -0.01 -18.65 -1.48
CA ILE A 180 1.39 -18.20 -1.49
C ILE A 180 1.77 -17.31 -0.29
N GLY A 181 0.83 -17.00 0.61
CA GLY A 181 1.04 -16.14 1.78
C GLY A 181 1.09 -14.64 1.46
N LEU A 182 0.58 -14.24 0.29
CA LEU A 182 0.51 -12.81 -0.09
C LEU A 182 -0.64 -12.09 0.63
N VAL A 183 -1.71 -12.82 0.96
CA VAL A 183 -2.81 -12.36 1.79
C VAL A 183 -3.06 -13.35 2.93
N ASP A 184 -3.66 -12.87 4.02
CA ASP A 184 -3.82 -13.62 5.26
C ASP A 184 -5.21 -14.26 5.37
N TYR A 185 -6.22 -13.62 4.76
CA TYR A 185 -7.61 -14.05 4.77
C TYR A 185 -8.29 -13.83 3.43
N VAL A 186 -9.24 -14.68 3.09
CA VAL A 186 -10.17 -14.50 1.98
C VAL A 186 -11.60 -14.40 2.54
N ALA A 187 -12.40 -13.52 1.95
CA ALA A 187 -13.81 -13.30 2.32
C ALA A 187 -14.71 -13.36 1.09
N PRO A 188 -16.01 -13.69 1.24
CA PRO A 188 -16.95 -13.58 0.14
C PRO A 188 -16.97 -12.15 -0.45
N PRO A 189 -17.33 -11.95 -1.73
CA PRO A 189 -17.43 -10.64 -2.35
C PRO A 189 -18.29 -9.68 -1.54
N GLY A 190 -17.86 -8.42 -1.41
CA GLY A 190 -18.52 -7.40 -0.60
C GLY A 190 -18.36 -7.57 0.93
N GLN A 191 -17.56 -8.54 1.39
CA GLN A 191 -17.44 -8.84 2.81
C GLN A 191 -16.01 -8.72 3.37
N ALA A 192 -15.06 -8.21 2.60
CA ALA A 192 -13.68 -8.08 3.06
C ALA A 192 -13.58 -7.18 4.30
N LEU A 193 -14.28 -6.05 4.33
CA LEU A 193 -14.29 -5.17 5.50
C LEU A 193 -14.96 -5.82 6.72
N ARG A 194 -16.04 -6.59 6.52
CA ARG A 194 -16.67 -7.34 7.61
C ARG A 194 -15.70 -8.36 8.21
N LYS A 195 -15.00 -9.11 7.36
CA LYS A 195 -13.98 -10.07 7.80
C LYS A 195 -12.82 -9.37 8.51
N ALA A 196 -12.36 -8.24 8.02
CA ALA A 196 -11.33 -7.44 8.69
C ALA A 196 -11.78 -6.98 10.08
N ARG A 197 -13.06 -6.57 10.24
CA ARG A 197 -13.64 -6.23 11.55
C ARG A 197 -13.70 -7.44 12.49
N GLU A 198 -14.00 -8.63 12.01
CA GLU A 198 -13.97 -9.86 12.81
C GLU A 198 -12.56 -10.15 13.35
N VAL A 199 -11.53 -10.01 12.50
CA VAL A 199 -10.12 -10.16 12.91
C VAL A 199 -9.71 -9.05 13.89
N ALA A 200 -10.16 -7.82 13.65
CA ALA A 200 -9.92 -6.69 14.56
C ALA A 200 -10.52 -6.96 15.96
N GLN A 201 -11.76 -7.49 16.05
CA GLN A 201 -12.39 -7.81 17.33
C GLN A 201 -11.64 -8.91 18.09
N GLN A 202 -11.09 -9.91 17.39
CA GLN A 202 -10.25 -10.93 18.01
C GLN A 202 -8.97 -10.30 18.62
N THR A 203 -8.36 -9.34 17.92
CA THR A 203 -7.19 -8.61 18.40
C THR A 203 -7.54 -7.72 19.61
N LEU A 204 -8.65 -6.99 19.54
CA LEU A 204 -9.12 -6.10 20.59
C LEU A 204 -9.48 -6.83 21.91
N ALA A 205 -9.78 -8.13 21.83
CA ALA A 205 -10.02 -8.98 23.01
C ALA A 205 -8.73 -9.36 23.76
N LEU A 206 -7.55 -9.11 23.17
CA LEU A 206 -6.26 -9.44 23.76
C LEU A 206 -5.66 -8.24 24.55
N PRO A 207 -4.72 -8.48 25.48
CA PRO A 207 -4.02 -7.41 26.21
C PRO A 207 -3.22 -6.52 25.24
N ALA A 208 -3.62 -5.26 25.10
CA ALA A 208 -3.07 -4.31 24.11
C ALA A 208 -1.54 -4.17 24.18
N THR A 209 -0.99 -4.05 25.40
CA THR A 209 0.45 -3.91 25.60
C THR A 209 1.22 -5.12 25.06
N ALA A 210 0.75 -6.34 25.33
CA ALA A 210 1.38 -7.56 24.84
C ALA A 210 1.30 -7.66 23.30
N VAL A 211 0.18 -7.26 22.70
CA VAL A 211 0.00 -7.22 21.24
C VAL A 211 1.02 -6.25 20.62
N ARG A 212 1.12 -5.01 21.13
CA ARG A 212 2.06 -3.99 20.62
C ARG A 212 3.52 -4.45 20.74
N MET A 213 3.93 -4.96 21.90
CA MET A 213 5.30 -5.47 22.11
C MET A 213 5.62 -6.66 21.19
N SER A 214 4.65 -7.54 20.96
CA SER A 214 4.82 -8.68 20.03
C SER A 214 4.98 -8.21 18.59
N LYS A 215 4.14 -7.26 18.12
CA LYS A 215 4.29 -6.64 16.80
C LYS A 215 5.66 -5.98 16.65
N GLU A 216 6.05 -5.16 17.63
CA GLU A 216 7.33 -4.46 17.61
C GLU A 216 8.51 -5.44 17.48
N THR A 217 8.48 -6.53 18.25
CA THR A 217 9.53 -7.56 18.20
C THR A 217 9.57 -8.28 16.85
N VAL A 218 8.40 -8.65 16.31
CA VAL A 218 8.31 -9.28 14.98
C VAL A 218 8.81 -8.32 13.91
N ASN A 219 8.40 -7.05 13.95
CA ASN A 219 8.84 -6.04 12.99
C ASN A 219 10.36 -5.81 13.07
N ALA A 220 10.94 -5.74 14.27
CA ALA A 220 12.39 -5.57 14.44
C ALA A 220 13.20 -6.65 13.71
N VAL A 221 12.70 -7.88 13.67
CA VAL A 221 13.33 -8.99 12.93
C VAL A 221 12.99 -8.93 11.43
N ALA A 222 11.69 -8.80 11.09
CA ALA A 222 11.22 -8.91 9.72
C ALA A 222 11.68 -7.75 8.85
N THR A 223 11.78 -6.53 9.41
CA THR A 223 12.08 -5.31 8.67
C THR A 223 13.54 -4.85 8.76
N ALA A 224 14.41 -5.61 9.42
CA ALA A 224 15.78 -5.23 9.69
C ALA A 224 16.58 -4.77 8.45
N LEU A 225 16.31 -5.35 7.27
CA LEU A 225 16.94 -4.99 6.00
C LEU A 225 16.06 -4.14 5.07
N HIS A 226 14.83 -3.81 5.47
CA HIS A 226 13.90 -3.09 4.59
C HIS A 226 14.43 -1.70 4.22
N HIS A 227 14.92 -0.95 5.18
CA HIS A 227 15.50 0.37 4.92
C HIS A 227 16.75 0.28 4.04
N ALA A 228 17.67 -0.60 4.36
CA ALA A 228 18.91 -0.77 3.61
C ALA A 228 18.66 -1.13 2.13
N SER A 229 17.62 -1.92 1.84
CA SER A 229 17.26 -2.34 0.47
C SER A 229 16.37 -1.34 -0.27
N SER A 230 15.80 -0.35 0.41
CA SER A 230 14.79 0.56 -0.15
C SER A 230 15.23 2.03 -0.24
N HIS A 231 16.31 2.43 0.43
CA HIS A 231 16.70 3.83 0.59
C HIS A 231 16.96 4.58 -0.73
N MET A 232 17.34 3.87 -1.80
CA MET A 232 17.57 4.46 -3.12
C MET A 232 16.42 4.17 -4.12
N GLY A 233 15.29 3.65 -3.68
CA GLY A 233 14.19 3.29 -4.58
C GLY A 233 13.66 4.49 -5.38
N HIS A 234 13.59 5.66 -4.78
CA HIS A 234 13.17 6.89 -5.45
C HIS A 234 14.19 7.38 -6.51
N ASP A 235 15.48 7.14 -6.31
CA ASP A 235 16.52 7.50 -7.29
C ASP A 235 16.45 6.56 -8.52
N GLN A 236 16.04 5.29 -8.34
CA GLN A 236 15.80 4.35 -9.43
C GLN A 236 14.65 4.79 -10.36
N ILE A 237 13.62 5.46 -9.83
CA ILE A 237 12.56 6.05 -10.66
C ILE A 237 13.13 7.11 -11.58
N ALA A 238 13.95 8.03 -11.06
CA ALA A 238 14.58 9.08 -11.84
C ALA A 238 15.50 8.52 -12.92
N LEU A 239 16.29 7.50 -12.59
CA LEU A 239 17.16 6.81 -13.54
C LEU A 239 16.36 6.10 -14.65
N ALA A 240 15.30 5.38 -14.30
CA ALA A 240 14.42 4.71 -15.27
C ALA A 240 13.71 5.73 -16.19
N ALA A 241 13.31 6.89 -15.66
CA ALA A 241 12.70 7.95 -16.46
C ALA A 241 13.63 8.53 -17.56
N ALA A 242 14.94 8.42 -17.39
CA ALA A 242 15.93 8.80 -18.40
C ALA A 242 16.00 7.77 -19.57
N SER A 243 15.51 6.53 -19.41
CA SER A 243 15.49 5.51 -20.45
C SER A 243 14.44 5.82 -21.53
N ALA A 244 14.81 5.73 -22.80
CA ALA A 244 13.88 5.88 -23.92
C ALA A 244 12.83 4.76 -23.94
N GLU A 245 13.21 3.53 -23.59
CA GLU A 245 12.33 2.37 -23.48
C GLU A 245 11.26 2.57 -22.39
N SER A 246 11.66 3.03 -21.20
CA SER A 246 10.75 3.30 -20.11
C SER A 246 9.75 4.43 -20.43
N ARG A 247 10.19 5.47 -21.15
CA ARG A 247 9.30 6.55 -21.61
C ARG A 247 8.28 6.01 -22.62
N ALA A 248 8.72 5.23 -23.60
CA ALA A 248 7.84 4.64 -24.61
C ALA A 248 6.79 3.70 -23.99
N ALA A 249 7.18 2.86 -23.02
CA ALA A 249 6.28 1.97 -22.30
C ALA A 249 5.19 2.76 -21.54
N ARG A 250 5.58 3.84 -20.87
CA ARG A 250 4.65 4.71 -20.13
C ARG A 250 3.67 5.42 -21.06
N GLU A 251 4.13 5.98 -22.16
CA GLU A 251 3.27 6.63 -23.16
C GLU A 251 2.26 5.66 -23.77
N ALA A 252 2.69 4.43 -24.10
CA ALA A 252 1.79 3.39 -24.59
C ALA A 252 0.71 3.03 -23.57
N ALA A 253 1.07 2.90 -22.29
CA ALA A 253 0.13 2.58 -21.23
C ALA A 253 -0.89 3.71 -20.96
N LEU A 254 -0.48 4.97 -21.08
CA LEU A 254 -1.40 6.11 -20.94
C LEU A 254 -2.43 6.17 -22.08
N LYS A 255 -2.02 5.87 -23.32
CA LYS A 255 -2.91 5.80 -24.49
C LYS A 255 -3.98 4.71 -24.37
N LEU A 256 -3.67 3.58 -23.74
CA LEU A 256 -4.63 2.48 -23.52
C LEU A 256 -5.66 2.74 -22.42
N ARG A 257 -5.46 3.76 -21.60
CA ARG A 257 -6.31 4.10 -20.44
C ARG A 257 -7.13 5.40 -20.61
N GLY A 258 -6.95 6.10 -21.73
CA GLY A 258 -7.77 7.25 -22.15
C GLY A 258 -8.97 6.80 -22.95
#